data_723f9504461fca54ab12af36bea435c1
#
_entry.id   723f9504461fca54ab12af36bea435c1
#
_cell.length_a   1.000
_cell.length_b   1.000
_cell.length_c   1.000
_cell.angle_alpha   90.00
_cell.angle_beta   90.00
_cell.angle_gamma   90.00
#
_symmetry.space_group_name_H-M   'P 1'
#
loop_
_entity.id
_entity.type
_entity.pdbx_description
1 polymer ?
#
loop_
_entity_poly.entity_id
_entity_poly.type
_entity_poly.pdbx_seq_one_letter_code
_entity_poly.pdbx_strand_id
1 'polypeptide(L)' 'KCEQVLKAEAIWAVFYQEAPFNLKTSNAITQYPGPKYKKVSFSNPGHAHNLAKKLNEMFKTKDFAVFKLTQGELVHDE' A
#
# COMPACT_ATOMS: atom_id res chain seq x y z
N LYS A 1 -22.44 14.65 9.94
CA LYS A 1 -21.16 14.09 9.57
C LYS A 1 -20.45 15.01 8.61
N CYS A 2 -19.33 15.54 9.02
CA CYS A 2 -18.56 16.48 8.23
C CYS A 2 -17.23 15.89 7.81
N GLU A 3 -16.86 16.13 6.56
CA GLU A 3 -15.55 15.75 6.07
C GLU A 3 -14.66 16.97 5.99
N GLN A 4 -13.41 16.79 6.29
CA GLN A 4 -12.43 17.86 6.29
C GLN A 4 -11.22 17.43 5.49
N VAL A 5 -10.77 18.32 4.59
CA VAL A 5 -9.60 18.05 3.77
C VAL A 5 -8.35 18.53 4.51
N LEU A 6 -7.46 17.61 4.82
CA LEU A 6 -6.18 17.91 5.45
C LEU A 6 -5.06 17.51 4.51
N LYS A 7 -4.09 18.40 4.34
CA LYS A 7 -2.94 18.11 3.50
C LYS A 7 -1.99 17.16 4.22
N ALA A 8 -1.50 16.16 3.50
CA ALA A 8 -0.48 15.26 3.99
C ALA A 8 0.89 15.69 3.49
N GLU A 9 1.93 15.38 4.26
CA GLU A 9 3.30 15.69 3.86
C GLU A 9 3.72 14.89 2.62
N ALA A 10 3.33 13.63 2.58
CA ALA A 10 3.72 12.72 1.52
C ALA A 10 2.81 11.48 1.57
N ILE A 11 3.02 10.60 0.62
CA ILE A 11 2.45 9.25 0.67
C ILE A 11 3.59 8.28 0.89
N TRP A 12 3.44 7.38 1.86
CA TRP A 12 4.40 6.32 2.10
C TRP A 12 3.82 5.03 1.57
N ALA A 13 4.55 4.42 0.65
CA ALA A 13 4.10 3.20 -0.01
C ALA A 13 5.08 2.07 0.23
N VAL A 14 4.54 0.87 0.32
CA VAL A 14 5.39 -0.31 0.41
C VAL A 14 5.72 -0.76 -1.01
N PHE A 15 7.01 -0.96 -1.28
CA PHE A 15 7.50 -1.44 -2.56
C PHE A 15 8.12 -2.82 -2.37
N TYR A 16 8.01 -3.65 -3.38
CA TYR A 16 8.62 -4.97 -3.39
C TYR A 16 9.74 -4.98 -4.41
N GLN A 17 10.97 -5.23 -3.95
CA GLN A 17 12.16 -5.19 -4.80
C GLN A 17 12.24 -3.88 -5.60
N GLU A 18 12.02 -2.77 -4.90
CA GLU A 18 12.08 -1.40 -5.43
C GLU A 18 11.04 -1.11 -6.53
N ALA A 19 9.99 -1.91 -6.61
CA ALA A 19 8.93 -1.71 -7.59
C ALA A 19 7.56 -1.67 -6.92
N PRO A 20 6.60 -0.92 -7.47
CA PRO A 20 5.23 -0.98 -6.98
C PRO A 20 4.64 -2.37 -7.17
N PHE A 21 3.75 -2.76 -6.28
CA PHE A 21 3.11 -4.06 -6.35
C PHE A 21 1.67 -3.99 -5.86
N ASN A 22 0.91 -5.02 -6.15
CA ASN A 22 -0.44 -5.18 -5.62
C ASN A 22 -0.47 -6.36 -4.67
N LEU A 23 -1.14 -6.16 -3.54
CA LEU A 23 -1.31 -7.21 -2.55
C LEU A 23 -2.73 -7.74 -2.64
N LYS A 24 -2.86 -8.99 -3.04
CA LYS A 24 -4.14 -9.63 -3.20
C LYS A 24 -4.33 -10.69 -2.12
N THR A 25 -5.46 -10.63 -1.43
CA THR A 25 -5.82 -11.67 -0.48
C THR A 25 -6.66 -12.71 -1.21
N SER A 26 -6.21 -13.95 -1.20
CA SER A 26 -7.01 -15.06 -1.70
C SER A 26 -7.34 -15.97 -0.53
N ASN A 27 -8.59 -16.38 -0.46
CA ASN A 27 -9.05 -17.31 0.55
C ASN A 27 -9.79 -18.44 -0.16
N ALA A 28 -9.22 -19.63 -0.09
CA ALA A 28 -9.79 -20.78 -0.77
C ALA A 28 -11.14 -21.23 -0.17
N ILE A 29 -11.44 -20.78 1.04
CA ILE A 29 -12.63 -21.22 1.77
C ILE A 29 -13.82 -20.31 1.47
N THR A 30 -13.59 -19.04 1.20
CA THR A 30 -14.67 -18.09 0.93
C THR A 30 -14.74 -17.76 -0.54
N GLN A 31 -15.93 -17.92 -1.12
CA GLN A 31 -16.17 -17.61 -2.53
C GLN A 31 -16.56 -16.14 -2.67
N TYR A 32 -15.58 -15.25 -2.60
CA TYR A 32 -15.83 -13.86 -2.91
C TYR A 32 -15.76 -13.63 -4.40
N PRO A 33 -16.74 -12.94 -4.98
CA PRO A 33 -16.67 -12.57 -6.38
C PRO A 33 -15.60 -11.51 -6.58
N GLY A 34 -14.58 -11.82 -7.39
CA GLY A 34 -13.54 -10.87 -7.77
C GLY A 34 -12.35 -10.84 -6.84
N PRO A 35 -11.26 -10.22 -7.29
CA PRO A 35 -10.05 -10.08 -6.50
C PRO A 35 -10.22 -9.01 -5.42
N LYS A 36 -9.67 -9.31 -4.25
CA LYS A 36 -9.69 -8.38 -3.13
C LYS A 36 -8.27 -7.88 -2.89
N TYR A 37 -8.04 -6.61 -3.20
CA TYR A 37 -6.72 -6.01 -3.05
C TYR A 37 -6.64 -5.26 -1.73
N LYS A 38 -5.49 -5.38 -1.08
CA LYS A 38 -5.21 -4.63 0.13
C LYS A 38 -4.48 -3.35 -0.21
N LYS A 39 -4.67 -2.35 0.64
CA LYS A 39 -4.01 -1.06 0.50
C LYS A 39 -2.53 -1.21 0.83
N VAL A 40 -1.66 -0.67 -0.03
CA VAL A 40 -0.21 -0.72 0.16
C VAL A 40 0.41 0.69 0.22
N SER A 41 -0.40 1.74 0.18
CA SER A 41 0.07 3.11 0.31
C SER A 41 -0.74 3.86 1.35
N PHE A 42 -0.07 4.74 2.09
CA PHE A 42 -0.69 5.43 3.22
C PHE A 42 -0.15 6.85 3.31
N SER A 43 -0.96 7.76 3.89
CA SER A 43 -0.48 9.09 4.24
C SER A 43 0.19 9.14 5.61
N ASN A 44 0.26 8.01 6.30
CA ASN A 44 0.92 7.87 7.60
C ASN A 44 2.06 6.87 7.50
N PRO A 45 3.31 7.29 7.78
CA PRO A 45 4.46 6.39 7.66
C PRO A 45 4.40 5.18 8.60
N GLY A 46 3.77 5.33 9.77
CA GLY A 46 3.67 4.22 10.71
C GLY A 46 2.92 3.03 10.13
N HIS A 47 1.83 3.30 9.42
CA HIS A 47 1.06 2.24 8.78
C HIS A 47 1.86 1.53 7.68
N ALA A 48 2.62 2.29 6.90
CA ALA A 48 3.46 1.71 5.86
C ALA A 48 4.56 0.83 6.44
N HIS A 49 5.23 1.30 7.50
CA HIS A 49 6.27 0.52 8.16
C HIS A 49 5.72 -0.77 8.77
N ASN A 50 4.55 -0.71 9.39
CA ASN A 50 3.93 -1.90 9.98
C ASN A 50 3.59 -2.93 8.90
N LEU A 51 3.08 -2.47 7.77
CA LEU A 51 2.76 -3.38 6.66
C LEU A 51 4.02 -4.00 6.08
N ALA A 52 5.07 -3.21 5.85
CA ALA A 52 6.32 -3.73 5.30
C ALA A 52 6.93 -4.78 6.24
N LYS A 53 6.93 -4.50 7.54
CA LYS A 53 7.44 -5.45 8.53
C LYS A 53 6.64 -6.74 8.52
N LYS A 54 5.32 -6.63 8.48
CA LYS A 54 4.44 -7.79 8.45
C LYS A 54 4.68 -8.66 7.21
N LEU A 55 4.82 -8.02 6.05
CA LEU A 55 5.05 -8.75 4.80
C LEU A 55 6.42 -9.41 4.79
N ASN A 56 7.45 -8.73 5.30
CA ASN A 56 8.78 -9.33 5.39
C ASN A 56 8.79 -10.55 6.30
N GLU A 57 8.05 -10.51 7.39
CA GLU A 57 7.93 -11.66 8.30
C GLU A 57 7.12 -12.79 7.64
N MET A 58 6.01 -12.43 6.97
CA MET A 58 5.12 -13.42 6.36
C MET A 58 5.80 -14.18 5.22
N PHE A 59 6.54 -13.48 4.38
CA PHE A 59 7.23 -14.08 3.23
C PHE A 59 8.69 -14.42 3.50
N LYS A 60 9.16 -14.18 4.73
CA LYS A 60 10.53 -14.50 5.15
C LYS A 60 11.57 -13.88 4.22
N THR A 61 11.43 -12.58 3.98
CA THR A 61 12.27 -11.84 3.05
C THR A 61 12.59 -10.47 3.63
N LYS A 62 13.46 -9.72 2.98
CA LYS A 62 13.75 -8.32 3.30
C LYS A 62 13.46 -7.41 2.11
N ASP A 63 12.69 -7.90 1.16
CA ASP A 63 12.45 -7.22 -0.12
C ASP A 63 11.38 -6.13 -0.04
N PHE A 64 10.57 -6.12 1.02
CA PHE A 64 9.54 -5.09 1.20
C PHE A 64 10.12 -3.90 1.95
N ALA A 65 10.00 -2.72 1.36
CA ALA A 65 10.54 -1.49 1.94
C ALA A 65 9.53 -0.36 1.77
N VAL A 66 9.66 0.66 2.63
CA VAL A 66 8.80 1.85 2.57
C VAL A 66 9.50 2.93 1.78
N PHE A 67 8.81 3.44 0.76
CA PHE A 67 9.28 4.56 -0.04
C PHE A 67 8.40 5.78 0.24
N LYS A 68 9.05 6.94 0.40
CA LYS A 68 8.35 8.21 0.57
C LYS A 68 8.13 8.86 -0.79
N LEU A 69 6.87 9.11 -1.12
CA LEU A 69 6.50 9.70 -2.42
C LEU A 69 6.01 11.11 -2.19
N THR A 70 6.74 12.09 -2.70
CA THR A 70 6.43 13.51 -2.51
C THR A 70 5.96 14.18 -3.79
N GLN A 71 6.16 13.57 -4.93
CA GLN A 71 5.76 14.10 -6.22
C GLN A 71 4.89 13.09 -6.94
N GLY A 72 4.00 13.60 -7.77
CA GLY A 72 3.14 12.76 -8.55
C GLY A 72 3.06 13.25 -9.99
N GLU A 73 2.66 12.37 -10.85
CA GLU A 73 2.38 12.68 -12.24
C GLU A 73 0.86 12.83 -12.39
N LEU A 74 0.44 13.96 -12.95
CA LEU A 74 -0.99 14.17 -13.18
C LEU A 74 -1.47 13.22 -14.28
N VAL A 75 -2.46 12.42 -13.95
CA VAL A 75 -3.09 11.54 -14.93
C VAL A 75 -4.30 12.26 -15.49
N HIS A 76 -4.35 12.37 -16.81
CA HIS A 76 -5.47 13.01 -17.49
C HIS A 76 -6.52 11.98 -17.85
N ASP A 77 -7.76 12.28 -17.47
CA ASP A 77 -8.90 11.47 -17.91
C ASP A 77 -9.29 11.86 -19.33
N GLU A 78 -9.67 10.89 -20.11
CA GLU A 78 -10.13 11.12 -21.48
C GLU A 78 -11.63 11.04 -21.59
#